data_f58ccab04d493abbc3b3b6b0259ccc59
#
_entry.id   f58ccab04d493abbc3b3b6b0259ccc59
#
_cell.length_a   1.000
_cell.length_b   1.000
_cell.length_c   1.000
_cell.angle_alpha   90.00
_cell.angle_beta   90.00
_cell.angle_gamma   90.00
#
_symmetry.space_group_name_H-M   'P 1'
#
loop_
_entity.id
_entity.type
_entity.pdbx_description
1 polymer ?
#
loop_
_entity_poly.entity_id
_entity_poly.type
_entity_poly.pdbx_seq_one_letter_code
_entity_poly.pdbx_strand_id
1 'polypeptide(L)'
;MTKPDQIRPPEISDKQSIAIDALIGGATHREAAEKASVQRSTVTAWCNYNTPFKARLNARRQQRLQMVGEQLQEALGAAIGVLAASI
;
A
#
# COMPACT_ATOMS: atom_id res chain seq x y z
N MET A 1 7.07 -32.28 0.62
CA MET A 1 7.79 -31.34 0.14
C MET A 1 7.34 -29.97 0.43
N THR A 2 7.86 -29.37 1.33
CA THR A 2 7.49 -28.05 1.67
C THR A 2 8.16 -27.07 0.78
N LYS A 3 7.39 -26.27 0.15
CA LYS A 3 7.95 -25.31 -0.73
C LYS A 3 8.02 -24.01 -0.06
N PRO A 4 9.03 -23.23 -0.37
CA PRO A 4 9.09 -21.87 0.15
C PRO A 4 7.87 -21.06 -0.21
N ASP A 5 7.28 -21.36 -1.35
CA ASP A 5 6.10 -20.62 -1.75
C ASP A 5 4.90 -20.93 -0.87
N GLN A 6 4.95 -21.97 -0.08
CA GLN A 6 3.88 -22.23 0.86
C GLN A 6 3.86 -21.25 2.00
N ILE A 7 4.95 -20.55 2.20
CA ILE A 7 5.00 -19.52 3.23
C ILE A 7 4.28 -18.28 2.77
N ARG A 8 4.19 -18.09 1.47
CA ARG A 8 3.53 -16.90 0.94
C ARG A 8 2.03 -17.03 1.06
N PRO A 9 1.32 -15.94 1.35
CA PRO A 9 -0.14 -15.97 1.34
C PRO A 9 -0.63 -16.34 -0.05
N PRO A 10 -1.40 -17.41 -0.19
CA PRO A 10 -1.84 -17.82 -1.53
C PRO A 10 -2.89 -16.91 -2.13
N GLU A 11 -3.45 -16.01 -1.34
CA GLU A 11 -4.49 -15.12 -1.82
C GLU A 11 -3.97 -14.02 -2.71
N ILE A 12 -2.68 -13.74 -2.65
CA ILE A 12 -2.10 -12.63 -3.39
C ILE A 12 -1.12 -13.17 -4.42
N SER A 13 -1.40 -12.91 -5.69
CA SER A 13 -0.49 -13.29 -6.75
C SER A 13 0.61 -12.27 -6.91
N ASP A 14 1.63 -12.64 -7.68
CA ASP A 14 2.73 -11.72 -7.95
C ASP A 14 2.23 -10.47 -8.67
N LYS A 15 1.33 -10.62 -9.62
CA LYS A 15 0.79 -9.47 -10.33
C LYS A 15 -0.02 -8.59 -9.41
N GLN A 16 -0.77 -9.18 -8.50
CA GLN A 16 -1.51 -8.41 -7.52
C GLN A 16 -0.56 -7.67 -6.60
N SER A 17 0.53 -8.29 -6.20
CA SER A 17 1.53 -7.64 -5.37
C SER A 17 2.15 -6.44 -6.08
N ILE A 18 2.46 -6.59 -7.36
CA ILE A 18 3.01 -5.49 -8.15
C ILE A 18 2.00 -4.35 -8.24
N ALA A 19 0.74 -4.67 -8.45
CA ALA A 19 -0.30 -3.66 -8.53
C ALA A 19 -0.45 -2.93 -7.20
N ILE A 20 -0.40 -3.66 -6.09
CA ILE A 20 -0.49 -3.05 -4.77
C ILE A 20 0.67 -2.09 -4.55
N ASP A 21 1.89 -2.52 -4.86
CA ASP A 21 3.04 -1.65 -4.70
C ASP A 21 2.90 -0.37 -5.50
N ALA A 22 2.41 -0.48 -6.73
CA ALA A 22 2.20 0.70 -7.56
C ALA A 22 1.14 1.62 -6.96
N LEU A 23 0.04 1.06 -6.51
CA LEU A 23 -1.04 1.85 -5.93
C LEU A 23 -0.60 2.56 -4.64
N ILE A 24 0.18 1.88 -3.82
CA ILE A 24 0.73 2.49 -2.61
C ILE A 24 1.61 3.67 -2.96
N GLY A 25 2.33 3.56 -4.07
CA GLY A 25 3.20 4.65 -4.52
C GLY A 25 2.46 5.80 -5.18
N GLY A 26 1.14 5.73 -5.27
CA GLY A 26 0.35 6.81 -5.84
C GLY A 26 -0.07 6.59 -7.28
N ALA A 27 0.17 5.42 -7.84
CA ALA A 27 -0.20 5.14 -9.22
C ALA A 27 -1.71 5.04 -9.37
N THR A 28 -2.19 5.37 -10.56
CA THR A 28 -3.59 5.14 -10.90
C THR A 28 -3.80 3.66 -11.18
N HIS A 29 -5.07 3.26 -11.27
CA HIS A 29 -5.39 1.88 -11.63
C HIS A 29 -4.77 1.52 -12.97
N ARG A 30 -4.78 2.44 -13.92
CA ARG A 30 -4.20 2.22 -15.22
C ARG A 30 -2.70 1.97 -15.12
N GLU A 31 -2.02 2.81 -14.37
CA GLU A 31 -0.58 2.66 -14.20
C GLU A 31 -0.22 1.39 -13.48
N ALA A 32 -0.98 1.05 -12.44
CA ALA A 32 -0.76 -0.20 -11.73
C ALA A 32 -0.99 -1.39 -12.65
N ALA A 33 -2.00 -1.32 -13.50
CA ALA A 33 -2.29 -2.39 -14.44
C ALA A 33 -1.14 -2.56 -15.43
N GLU A 34 -0.59 -1.45 -15.91
CA GLU A 34 0.53 -1.52 -16.83
C GLU A 34 1.74 -2.19 -16.16
N LYS A 35 2.02 -1.83 -14.95
CA LYS A 35 3.15 -2.42 -14.23
C LYS A 35 2.93 -3.89 -13.94
N ALA A 36 1.71 -4.28 -13.65
CA ALA A 36 1.38 -5.67 -13.37
C ALA A 36 1.09 -6.47 -14.63
N SER A 37 1.10 -5.84 -15.79
CA SER A 37 0.84 -6.48 -17.07
C SER A 37 -0.56 -7.10 -17.11
N VAL A 38 -1.54 -6.35 -16.60
CA VAL A 38 -2.94 -6.74 -16.64
C VAL A 38 -3.75 -5.56 -17.15
N GLN A 39 -5.03 -5.77 -17.34
CA GLN A 39 -5.91 -4.71 -17.79
C GLN A 39 -6.33 -3.84 -16.60
N ARG A 40 -6.64 -2.60 -16.89
CA ARG A 40 -7.11 -1.69 -15.85
C ARG A 40 -8.36 -2.24 -15.16
N SER A 41 -9.26 -2.82 -15.94
CA SER A 41 -10.48 -3.38 -15.37
C SER A 41 -10.17 -4.50 -14.37
N THR A 42 -9.07 -5.23 -14.60
CA THR A 42 -8.65 -6.26 -13.68
C THR A 42 -8.24 -5.65 -12.34
N VAL A 43 -7.46 -4.58 -12.36
CA VAL A 43 -7.06 -3.91 -11.14
C VAL A 43 -8.27 -3.34 -10.43
N THR A 44 -9.18 -2.74 -11.17
CA THR A 44 -10.39 -2.19 -10.59
C THR A 44 -11.23 -3.29 -9.93
N ALA A 45 -11.34 -4.43 -10.58
CA ALA A 45 -12.08 -5.56 -10.00
C ALA A 45 -11.40 -6.07 -8.74
N TRP A 46 -10.06 -6.13 -8.73
CA TRP A 46 -9.36 -6.52 -7.51
C TRP A 46 -9.66 -5.55 -6.38
N CYS A 47 -9.67 -4.27 -6.67
CA CYS A 47 -9.92 -3.26 -5.64
C CYS A 47 -11.35 -3.33 -5.11
N ASN A 48 -12.30 -3.75 -5.93
CA ASN A 48 -13.70 -3.72 -5.55
C ASN A 48 -14.20 -5.06 -5.02
N TYR A 49 -13.68 -6.16 -5.53
CA TYR A 49 -14.30 -7.46 -5.26
C TYR A 49 -13.36 -8.49 -4.67
N ASN A 50 -12.05 -8.30 -4.77
CA ASN A 50 -11.10 -9.30 -4.28
C ASN A 50 -10.75 -8.97 -2.84
N THR A 51 -11.32 -9.72 -1.91
CA THR A 51 -11.13 -9.43 -0.50
C THR A 51 -9.67 -9.52 -0.06
N PRO A 52 -8.90 -10.56 -0.42
CA PRO A 52 -7.50 -10.60 -0.02
C PRO A 52 -6.69 -9.42 -0.58
N PHE A 53 -6.97 -9.03 -1.82
CA PHE A 53 -6.31 -7.89 -2.42
C PHE A 53 -6.61 -6.61 -1.65
N LYS A 54 -7.89 -6.39 -1.35
CA LYS A 54 -8.31 -5.21 -0.61
C LYS A 54 -7.66 -5.17 0.77
N ALA A 55 -7.65 -6.30 1.44
CA ALA A 55 -7.07 -6.36 2.78
C ALA A 55 -5.58 -6.05 2.75
N ARG A 56 -4.85 -6.62 1.80
CA ARG A 56 -3.43 -6.37 1.68
C ARG A 56 -3.15 -4.92 1.30
N LEU A 57 -3.94 -4.39 0.37
CA LEU A 57 -3.79 -3.01 -0.03
C LEU A 57 -4.02 -2.06 1.15
N ASN A 58 -5.07 -2.30 1.91
CA ASN A 58 -5.36 -1.47 3.07
C ASN A 58 -4.27 -1.57 4.12
N ALA A 59 -3.77 -2.77 4.38
CA ALA A 59 -2.71 -2.96 5.33
C ALA A 59 -1.46 -2.19 4.92
N ARG A 60 -1.10 -2.25 3.64
CA ARG A 60 0.06 -1.53 3.14
C ARG A 60 -0.13 -0.02 3.22
N ARG A 61 -1.34 0.44 2.92
CA ARG A 61 -1.66 1.86 3.04
C ARG A 61 -1.52 2.34 4.47
N GLN A 62 -1.98 1.56 5.40
CA GLN A 62 -1.88 1.93 6.81
C GLN A 62 -0.43 1.96 7.27
N GLN A 63 0.36 0.98 6.84
CA GLN A 63 1.78 0.98 7.15
C GLN A 63 2.45 2.25 6.65
N ARG A 64 2.16 2.62 5.41
CA ARG A 64 2.77 3.81 4.83
C ARG A 64 2.33 5.06 5.57
N LEU A 65 1.06 5.15 5.89
CA LEU A 65 0.55 6.31 6.62
C LEU A 65 1.17 6.40 8.00
N GLN A 66 1.37 5.27 8.66
CA GLN A 66 2.03 5.27 9.95
C GLN A 66 3.46 5.78 9.85
N MET A 67 4.20 5.29 8.87
CA MET A 67 5.58 5.72 8.68
C MET A 67 5.66 7.20 8.39
N VAL A 68 4.82 7.69 7.48
CA VAL A 68 4.78 9.11 7.16
C VAL A 68 4.35 9.91 8.37
N GLY A 69 3.36 9.41 9.09
CA GLY A 69 2.88 10.08 10.28
C GLY A 69 3.96 10.20 11.34
N GLU A 70 4.73 9.15 11.56
CA GLU A 70 5.82 9.18 12.53
C GLU A 70 6.88 10.18 12.14
N GLN A 71 7.27 10.17 10.86
CA GLN A 71 8.26 11.12 10.37
C GLN A 71 7.76 12.55 10.50
N LEU A 72 6.51 12.77 10.15
CA LEU A 72 5.93 14.10 10.29
C LEU A 72 5.83 14.51 11.75
N GLN A 73 5.51 13.58 12.61
CA GLN A 73 5.44 13.88 14.03
C GLN A 73 6.78 14.28 14.59
N GLU A 74 7.85 13.63 14.17
CA GLU A 74 9.17 14.02 14.62
C GLU A 74 9.50 15.43 14.17
N ALA A 75 9.27 15.72 12.89
CA ALA A 75 9.55 17.04 12.36
C ALA A 75 8.60 18.09 12.93
N LEU A 76 7.31 17.77 12.93
CA LEU A 76 6.31 18.71 13.41
C LEU A 76 6.30 18.78 14.92
N GLY A 77 6.73 17.73 15.60
CA GLY A 77 6.84 17.76 17.03
C GLY A 77 7.76 18.85 17.52
N ALA A 78 8.91 18.97 16.85
CA ALA A 78 9.82 20.05 17.18
C ALA A 78 9.20 21.40 16.85
N ALA A 79 8.57 21.51 15.68
CA ALA A 79 7.95 22.76 15.29
C ALA A 79 6.77 23.10 16.17
N ILE A 80 5.96 22.12 16.50
CA ILE A 80 4.80 22.35 17.34
C ILE A 80 5.24 22.72 18.73
N GLY A 81 6.30 22.10 19.21
CA GLY A 81 6.85 22.44 20.49
C GLY A 81 7.26 23.91 20.56
N VAL A 82 7.91 24.37 19.50
CA VAL A 82 8.30 25.78 19.42
C VAL A 82 7.07 26.68 19.40
N LEU A 83 6.08 26.29 18.54
CA LEU A 83 4.87 27.09 18.46
C LEU A 83 4.12 27.11 19.79
N ALA A 84 4.03 25.96 20.43
CA ALA A 84 3.36 25.90 21.72
C ALA A 84 4.09 26.75 22.76
N ALA A 85 5.40 26.75 22.69
CA ALA A 85 6.17 27.56 23.62
C ALA A 85 5.99 29.04 23.36
N SER A 86 5.72 29.41 22.13
CA SER A 86 5.53 30.82 21.80
C SER A 86 4.11 31.30 22.04
N ILE A 87 3.21 30.38 22.29
CA ILE A 87 1.85 30.76 22.66
C ILE A 87 1.74 30.91 24.15
#